data_eaea8f8aed6b4bd189c83852ed6d7c62
#
_entry.id   eaea8f8aed6b4bd189c83852ed6d7c62
#
_cell.length_a   1.000
_cell.length_b   1.000
_cell.length_c   1.000
_cell.angle_alpha   90.00
_cell.angle_beta   90.00
_cell.angle_gamma   90.00
#
_symmetry.space_group_name_H-M   'P 1'
#
loop_
_entity.id
_entity.type
_entity.pdbx_description
1 polymer ?
#
loop_
_entity_poly.entity_id
_entity_poly.type
_entity_poly.pdbx_seq_one_letter_code
_entity_poly.pdbx_strand_id
1 'polypeptide(L)'
;MRRRLPRRHAAPARSLLAAAHAALQSPESHRMDGAVLADPIMERLRRRYPMYHETAYLFILAALHFTIERLGEARHITGREMATGCRDLALERYGPMARSVLDYWGIRSTRDFGEIVFALVDLGILVKQEGDSLDDFDGIFCFAEAFEQNYPWACPRPIEQD
;
A
#
# COMPACT_ATOMS: atom_id res chain seq x y z
N MET A 1 33.85 -15.64 -40.38
CA MET A 1 32.46 -15.10 -40.34
C MET A 1 31.84 -15.40 -38.97
N ARG A 2 31.88 -14.46 -38.06
CA ARG A 2 31.23 -14.59 -36.73
C ARG A 2 29.89 -13.88 -36.81
N ARG A 3 28.78 -14.67 -36.81
CA ARG A 3 27.40 -14.13 -36.72
C ARG A 3 27.19 -13.53 -35.34
N ARG A 4 26.96 -12.21 -35.29
CA ARG A 4 26.49 -11.51 -34.09
C ARG A 4 25.03 -11.88 -33.89
N LEU A 5 24.69 -12.49 -32.75
CA LEU A 5 23.34 -12.67 -32.27
C LEU A 5 22.74 -11.31 -31.94
N PRO A 6 21.46 -11.05 -32.27
CA PRO A 6 20.79 -9.82 -31.92
C PRO A 6 20.59 -9.76 -30.39
N ARG A 7 21.01 -8.67 -29.78
CA ARG A 7 20.69 -8.35 -28.40
C ARG A 7 19.17 -8.22 -28.28
N ARG A 8 18.55 -9.12 -27.53
CA ARG A 8 17.16 -8.95 -27.09
C ARG A 8 17.11 -7.67 -26.27
N HIS A 9 16.43 -6.66 -26.79
CA HIS A 9 16.01 -5.52 -26.01
C HIS A 9 15.06 -6.06 -24.94
N ALA A 10 15.51 -6.06 -23.69
CA ALA A 10 14.63 -6.22 -22.55
C ALA A 10 13.60 -5.09 -22.60
N ALA A 11 12.34 -5.43 -22.69
CA ALA A 11 11.26 -4.45 -22.54
C ALA A 11 11.43 -3.74 -21.19
N PRO A 12 11.23 -2.41 -21.11
CA PRO A 12 11.35 -1.70 -19.84
C PRO A 12 10.36 -2.30 -18.85
N ALA A 13 10.88 -2.72 -17.70
CA ALA A 13 10.05 -3.18 -16.58
C ALA A 13 8.99 -2.11 -16.28
N ARG A 14 7.72 -2.43 -16.50
CA ARG A 14 6.61 -1.59 -16.10
C ARG A 14 6.60 -1.59 -14.57
N SER A 15 7.15 -0.55 -13.98
CA SER A 15 7.17 -0.27 -12.56
C SER A 15 5.73 -0.28 -12.01
N LEU A 16 5.54 -0.67 -10.75
CA LEU A 16 4.31 -0.43 -9.97
C LEU A 16 3.76 0.99 -10.16
N LEU A 17 4.67 1.94 -10.39
CA LEU A 17 4.39 3.34 -10.72
C LEU A 17 3.58 3.54 -12.00
N ALA A 18 3.89 2.83 -13.08
CA ALA A 18 3.23 3.03 -14.38
C ALA A 18 1.78 2.52 -14.36
N ALA A 19 1.53 1.41 -13.66
CA ALA A 19 0.18 0.86 -13.53
C ALA A 19 -0.70 1.69 -12.59
N ALA A 20 -0.15 2.18 -11.47
CA ALA A 20 -0.85 3.08 -10.56
C ALA A 20 -1.20 4.42 -11.23
N HIS A 21 -0.29 4.97 -12.04
CA HIS A 21 -0.54 6.23 -12.77
C HIS A 21 -1.64 6.08 -13.83
N ALA A 22 -1.71 4.96 -14.52
CA ALA A 22 -2.74 4.69 -15.51
C ALA A 22 -4.13 4.47 -14.86
N ALA A 23 -4.20 3.85 -13.67
CA ALA A 23 -5.45 3.64 -12.94
C ALA A 23 -6.05 4.95 -12.38
N LEU A 24 -5.23 5.98 -12.17
CA LEU A 24 -5.63 7.30 -11.64
C LEU A 24 -6.24 8.23 -12.69
N GLN A 25 -6.20 7.89 -13.99
CA GLN A 25 -6.58 8.80 -15.08
C GLN A 25 -7.94 8.51 -15.74
N SER A 26 -8.74 7.57 -15.23
CA SER A 26 -10.05 7.27 -15.80
C SER A 26 -11.16 8.18 -15.26
N PRO A 27 -12.06 8.73 -16.13
CA PRO A 27 -12.97 9.82 -15.75
C PRO A 27 -14.23 9.43 -14.97
N GLU A 28 -14.49 8.14 -14.73
CA GLU A 28 -15.66 7.67 -13.99
C GLU A 28 -15.28 7.00 -12.69
N SER A 29 -15.26 7.81 -11.59
CA SER A 29 -14.67 7.30 -10.38
C SER A 29 -15.11 8.01 -9.12
N HIS A 30 -15.37 7.23 -8.10
CA HIS A 30 -15.56 7.69 -6.74
C HIS A 30 -14.27 8.31 -6.21
N ARG A 31 -14.30 9.60 -5.91
CA ARG A 31 -13.16 10.36 -5.39
C ARG A 31 -13.08 10.24 -3.88
N MET A 32 -11.96 9.72 -3.39
CA MET A 32 -11.43 10.09 -2.07
C MET A 32 -9.94 10.41 -2.24
N ASP A 33 -9.58 11.68 -2.02
CA ASP A 33 -8.21 12.20 -1.93
C ASP A 33 -7.17 11.60 -2.90
N GLY A 34 -7.45 11.62 -4.21
CA GLY A 34 -6.48 11.28 -5.25
C GLY A 34 -6.43 9.80 -5.65
N ALA A 35 -7.05 8.90 -4.92
CA ALA A 35 -7.15 7.48 -5.32
C ALA A 35 -8.55 7.17 -5.85
N VAL A 36 -8.57 6.58 -7.05
CA VAL A 36 -9.81 6.33 -7.78
C VAL A 36 -9.79 4.94 -8.37
N LEU A 37 -10.79 4.11 -8.04
CA LEU A 37 -11.03 2.83 -8.70
C LEU A 37 -12.38 2.86 -9.42
N ALA A 38 -12.43 2.31 -10.64
CA ALA A 38 -13.66 2.18 -11.39
C ALA A 38 -14.63 1.21 -10.70
N ASP A 39 -15.93 1.50 -10.73
CA ASP A 39 -16.98 0.71 -10.08
C ASP A 39 -16.92 -0.79 -10.38
N PRO A 40 -16.65 -1.27 -11.62
CA PRO A 40 -16.52 -2.70 -11.89
C PRO A 40 -15.37 -3.37 -11.14
N ILE A 41 -14.29 -2.64 -10.88
CA ILE A 41 -13.13 -3.14 -10.13
C ILE A 41 -13.50 -3.27 -8.66
N MET A 42 -14.16 -2.26 -8.09
CA MET A 42 -14.64 -2.29 -6.71
C MET A 42 -15.60 -3.44 -6.48
N GLU A 43 -16.52 -3.69 -7.40
CA GLU A 43 -17.44 -4.82 -7.31
C GLU A 43 -16.71 -6.18 -7.33
N ARG A 44 -15.67 -6.32 -8.16
CA ARG A 44 -14.83 -7.53 -8.19
C ARG A 44 -14.06 -7.71 -6.88
N LEU A 45 -13.55 -6.63 -6.29
CA LEU A 45 -12.87 -6.65 -4.99
C LEU A 45 -13.82 -7.10 -3.88
N ARG A 46 -15.02 -6.54 -3.80
CA ARG A 46 -16.04 -6.93 -2.82
C ARG A 46 -16.40 -8.40 -2.90
N ARG A 47 -16.55 -8.93 -4.09
CA ARG A 47 -16.91 -10.35 -4.30
C ARG A 47 -15.78 -11.30 -3.96
N ARG A 48 -14.56 -10.96 -4.34
CA ARG A 48 -13.41 -11.86 -4.21
C ARG A 48 -12.71 -11.75 -2.86
N TYR A 49 -12.72 -10.56 -2.26
CA TYR A 49 -12.04 -10.26 -1.00
C TYR A 49 -12.97 -9.53 -0.02
N PRO A 50 -14.05 -10.18 0.45
CA PRO A 50 -15.08 -9.53 1.27
C PRO A 50 -14.60 -9.14 2.67
N MET A 51 -13.40 -9.55 3.09
CA MET A 51 -12.85 -9.31 4.41
C MET A 51 -12.39 -7.87 4.63
N TYR A 52 -12.14 -7.13 3.55
CA TYR A 52 -11.69 -5.74 3.61
C TYR A 52 -12.75 -4.77 3.12
N HIS A 53 -12.89 -3.66 3.82
CA HIS A 53 -13.74 -2.57 3.38
C HIS A 53 -13.19 -1.94 2.09
N GLU A 54 -14.04 -1.47 1.21
CA GLU A 54 -13.62 -0.89 -0.08
C GLU A 54 -12.66 0.28 0.07
N THR A 55 -12.81 1.09 1.12
CA THR A 55 -11.92 2.21 1.42
C THR A 55 -10.48 1.75 1.73
N ALA A 56 -10.29 0.51 2.19
CA ALA A 56 -8.96 -0.06 2.43
C ALA A 56 -8.12 -0.11 1.15
N TYR A 57 -8.72 -0.46 0.01
CA TYR A 57 -8.04 -0.51 -1.28
C TYR A 57 -7.64 0.89 -1.76
N LEU A 58 -8.52 1.87 -1.59
CA LEU A 58 -8.24 3.27 -1.92
C LEU A 58 -7.12 3.83 -1.03
N PHE A 59 -7.15 3.49 0.26
CA PHE A 59 -6.10 3.86 1.20
C PHE A 59 -4.74 3.29 0.80
N ILE A 60 -4.67 2.01 0.41
CA ILE A 60 -3.42 1.38 -0.04
C ILE A 60 -2.87 2.05 -1.29
N LEU A 61 -3.71 2.41 -2.26
CA LEU A 61 -3.28 3.16 -3.45
C LEU A 61 -2.77 4.56 -3.08
N ALA A 62 -3.44 5.25 -2.17
CA ALA A 62 -2.99 6.53 -1.66
C ALA A 62 -1.66 6.42 -0.89
N ALA A 63 -1.49 5.35 -0.09
CA ALA A 63 -0.25 5.09 0.63
C ALA A 63 0.92 4.76 -0.31
N LEU A 64 0.66 4.05 -1.40
CA LEU A 64 1.66 3.81 -2.44
C LEU A 64 2.14 5.13 -3.06
N HIS A 65 1.21 5.99 -3.44
CA HIS A 65 1.54 7.31 -4.00
C HIS A 65 2.33 8.18 -3.02
N PHE A 66 1.86 8.25 -1.78
CA PHE A 66 2.53 8.96 -0.69
C PHE A 66 3.96 8.46 -0.46
N THR A 67 4.17 7.14 -0.49
CA THR A 67 5.50 6.53 -0.32
C THR A 67 6.42 6.90 -1.47
N ILE A 68 5.93 6.84 -2.71
CA ILE A 68 6.70 7.21 -3.91
C ILE A 68 7.13 8.67 -3.87
N GLU A 69 6.24 9.58 -3.53
CA GLU A 69 6.54 11.01 -3.43
C GLU A 69 7.63 11.28 -2.39
N ARG A 70 7.59 10.60 -1.25
CA ARG A 70 8.59 10.76 -0.18
C ARG A 70 9.95 10.19 -0.53
N LEU A 71 10.01 9.15 -1.35
CA LEU A 71 11.28 8.58 -1.81
C LEU A 71 12.00 9.48 -2.83
N GLY A 72 11.27 10.38 -3.49
CA GLY A 72 11.82 11.31 -4.49
C GLY A 72 12.36 10.65 -5.77
N GLU A 73 12.24 9.34 -5.87
CA GLU A 73 12.70 8.54 -7.01
C GLU A 73 11.61 7.60 -7.50
N ALA A 74 11.47 7.49 -8.81
CA ALA A 74 10.57 6.54 -9.45
C ALA A 74 11.24 5.15 -9.52
N ARG A 75 11.20 4.40 -8.43
CA ARG A 75 11.74 3.04 -8.32
C ARG A 75 10.75 2.07 -7.72
N HIS A 76 11.08 0.80 -7.76
CA HIS A 76 10.34 -0.22 -7.04
C HIS A 76 10.32 0.03 -5.53
N ILE A 77 9.17 -0.20 -4.90
CA ILE A 77 8.95 -0.07 -3.46
C ILE A 77 8.89 -1.46 -2.86
N THR A 78 9.69 -1.69 -1.83
CA THR A 78 9.67 -2.95 -1.09
C THR A 78 8.43 -3.06 -0.20
N GLY A 79 8.06 -4.29 0.20
CA GLY A 79 6.96 -4.52 1.14
C GLY A 79 7.14 -3.74 2.46
N ARG A 80 8.36 -3.67 2.96
CA ARG A 80 8.71 -2.89 4.17
C ARG A 80 8.48 -1.39 3.97
N GLU A 81 8.92 -0.82 2.86
CA GLU A 81 8.70 0.59 2.53
C GLU A 81 7.22 0.89 2.37
N MET A 82 6.49 0.00 1.72
CA MET A 82 5.04 0.11 1.55
C MET A 82 4.31 0.10 2.89
N ALA A 83 4.60 -0.86 3.76
CA ALA A 83 3.99 -0.95 5.09
C ALA A 83 4.31 0.26 5.97
N THR A 84 5.56 0.76 5.90
CA THR A 84 5.98 1.98 6.60
C THR A 84 5.22 3.21 6.07
N GLY A 85 5.06 3.32 4.77
CA GLY A 85 4.26 4.37 4.13
C GLY A 85 2.79 4.33 4.54
N CYS A 86 2.20 3.14 4.63
CA CYS A 86 0.84 2.95 5.15
C CYS A 86 0.71 3.44 6.59
N ARG A 87 1.66 3.10 7.47
CA ARG A 87 1.70 3.59 8.85
C ARG A 87 1.74 5.11 8.89
N ASP A 88 2.67 5.70 8.18
CA ASP A 88 2.93 7.14 8.21
C ASP A 88 1.72 7.91 7.67
N LEU A 89 1.12 7.46 6.57
CA LEU A 89 -0.09 8.08 6.02
C LEU A 89 -1.29 7.93 6.95
N ALA A 90 -1.45 6.77 7.60
CA ALA A 90 -2.54 6.56 8.55
C ALA A 90 -2.41 7.50 9.76
N LEU A 91 -1.20 7.67 10.29
CA LEU A 91 -0.94 8.62 11.39
C LEU A 91 -1.15 10.07 10.96
N GLU A 92 -0.73 10.44 9.75
CA GLU A 92 -0.92 11.80 9.21
C GLU A 92 -2.40 12.14 9.02
N ARG A 93 -3.19 11.21 8.46
CA ARG A 93 -4.60 11.46 8.15
C ARG A 93 -5.54 11.30 9.33
N TYR A 94 -5.30 10.31 10.17
CA TYR A 94 -6.25 9.88 11.21
C TYR A 94 -5.71 10.09 12.62
N GLY A 95 -4.45 10.40 12.78
CA GLY A 95 -3.83 10.67 14.08
C GLY A 95 -4.12 9.57 15.11
N PRO A 96 -4.65 9.93 16.30
CA PRO A 96 -5.01 8.97 17.35
C PRO A 96 -6.04 7.94 16.94
N MET A 97 -6.82 8.23 15.90
CA MET A 97 -7.87 7.34 15.38
C MET A 97 -7.36 6.32 14.36
N ALA A 98 -6.07 6.39 13.97
CA ALA A 98 -5.51 5.56 12.92
C ALA A 98 -5.77 4.06 13.15
N ARG A 99 -5.52 3.57 14.36
CA ARG A 99 -5.78 2.17 14.72
C ARG A 99 -7.23 1.77 14.51
N SER A 100 -8.16 2.59 15.01
CA SER A 100 -9.61 2.31 14.93
C SER A 100 -10.11 2.34 13.49
N VAL A 101 -9.59 3.25 12.67
CA VAL A 101 -9.94 3.36 11.25
C VAL A 101 -9.47 2.14 10.49
N LEU A 102 -8.21 1.73 10.66
CA LEU A 102 -7.64 0.55 10.02
C LEU A 102 -8.37 -0.72 10.45
N ASP A 103 -8.67 -0.87 11.73
CA ASP A 103 -9.42 -2.02 12.26
C ASP A 103 -10.84 -2.11 11.69
N TYR A 104 -11.52 -0.99 11.55
CA TYR A 104 -12.83 -0.89 10.89
C TYR A 104 -12.79 -1.37 9.44
N TRP A 105 -11.69 -1.12 8.71
CA TRP A 105 -11.49 -1.60 7.34
C TRP A 105 -11.03 -3.06 7.25
N GLY A 106 -10.80 -3.72 8.39
CA GLY A 106 -10.33 -5.09 8.46
C GLY A 106 -8.80 -5.24 8.47
N ILE A 107 -8.06 -4.14 8.57
CA ILE A 107 -6.59 -4.12 8.60
C ILE A 107 -6.11 -4.15 10.04
N ARG A 108 -5.51 -5.25 10.47
CA ARG A 108 -5.07 -5.50 11.85
C ARG A 108 -3.59 -5.80 12.00
N SER A 109 -2.91 -6.06 10.90
CA SER A 109 -1.49 -6.40 10.86
C SER A 109 -0.83 -5.86 9.59
N THR A 110 0.50 -5.86 9.57
CA THR A 110 1.26 -5.48 8.37
C THR A 110 1.02 -6.47 7.22
N ARG A 111 0.70 -7.73 7.52
CA ARG A 111 0.33 -8.72 6.52
C ARG A 111 -0.93 -8.33 5.75
N ASP A 112 -1.93 -7.73 6.42
CA ASP A 112 -3.16 -7.27 5.77
C ASP A 112 -2.89 -6.20 4.69
N PHE A 113 -1.90 -5.32 4.90
CA PHE A 113 -1.44 -4.41 3.85
C PHE A 113 -0.97 -5.17 2.62
N GLY A 114 -0.18 -6.23 2.83
CA GLY A 114 0.29 -7.11 1.76
C GLY A 114 -0.85 -7.81 1.04
N GLU A 115 -1.81 -8.37 1.75
CA GLU A 115 -2.96 -9.05 1.16
C GLU A 115 -3.78 -8.12 0.26
N ILE A 116 -3.97 -6.86 0.67
CA ILE A 116 -4.66 -5.86 -0.15
C ILE A 116 -3.83 -5.49 -1.38
N VAL A 117 -2.51 -5.31 -1.23
CA VAL A 117 -1.60 -5.07 -2.37
C VAL A 117 -1.68 -6.21 -3.37
N PHE A 118 -1.62 -7.46 -2.91
CA PHE A 118 -1.69 -8.63 -3.79
C PHE A 118 -3.07 -8.83 -4.41
N ALA A 119 -4.15 -8.44 -3.73
CA ALA A 119 -5.49 -8.38 -4.33
C ALA A 119 -5.54 -7.39 -5.50
N LEU A 120 -4.92 -6.22 -5.36
CA LEU A 120 -4.81 -5.22 -6.43
C LEU A 120 -3.91 -5.70 -7.58
N VAL A 121 -2.85 -6.45 -7.29
CA VAL A 121 -2.02 -7.12 -8.30
C VAL A 121 -2.81 -8.17 -9.07
N ASP A 122 -3.59 -8.98 -8.38
CA ASP A 122 -4.41 -10.04 -8.97
C ASP A 122 -5.49 -9.49 -9.95
N LEU A 123 -6.00 -8.30 -9.67
CA LEU A 123 -6.92 -7.60 -10.58
C LEU A 123 -6.22 -6.76 -11.66
N GLY A 124 -4.89 -6.78 -11.72
CA GLY A 124 -4.10 -6.06 -12.72
C GLY A 124 -4.00 -4.55 -12.50
N ILE A 125 -4.37 -4.06 -11.31
CA ILE A 125 -4.26 -2.64 -10.95
C ILE A 125 -2.82 -2.29 -10.59
N LEU A 126 -2.15 -3.18 -9.85
CA LEU A 126 -0.73 -3.09 -9.52
C LEU A 126 0.04 -4.21 -10.22
N VAL A 127 1.34 -4.00 -10.38
CA VAL A 127 2.27 -4.98 -10.95
C VAL A 127 3.33 -5.30 -9.92
N LYS A 128 3.48 -6.57 -9.57
CA LYS A 128 4.58 -7.04 -8.72
C LYS A 128 5.84 -7.29 -9.52
N GLN A 129 6.99 -7.19 -8.89
CA GLN A 129 8.25 -7.63 -9.46
C GLN A 129 8.52 -9.09 -9.14
N GLU A 130 9.43 -9.69 -9.91
CA GLU A 130 9.94 -11.01 -9.61
C GLU A 130 10.62 -11.00 -8.23
N GLY A 131 10.22 -11.91 -7.36
CA GLY A 131 10.68 -11.98 -5.98
C GLY A 131 9.79 -11.31 -4.95
N ASP A 132 8.83 -10.46 -5.34
CA ASP A 132 7.86 -9.90 -4.40
C ASP A 132 6.98 -11.00 -3.82
N SER A 133 6.89 -11.05 -2.50
CA SER A 133 6.17 -12.05 -1.74
C SER A 133 5.25 -11.39 -0.69
N LEU A 134 4.16 -12.08 -0.36
CA LEU A 134 3.31 -11.68 0.75
C LEU A 134 4.06 -11.69 2.09
N ASP A 135 5.05 -12.58 2.21
CA ASP A 135 5.89 -12.70 3.41
C ASP A 135 6.77 -11.45 3.65
N ASP A 136 6.99 -10.61 2.63
CA ASP A 136 7.71 -9.33 2.77
C ASP A 136 6.97 -8.33 3.66
N PHE A 137 5.69 -8.58 3.92
CA PHE A 137 4.83 -7.78 4.80
C PHE A 137 4.70 -8.35 6.21
N ASP A 138 5.22 -9.56 6.47
CA ASP A 138 5.05 -10.19 7.76
C ASP A 138 5.89 -9.52 8.85
N GLY A 139 5.23 -9.20 9.98
CA GLY A 139 5.90 -8.79 11.21
C GLY A 139 6.78 -7.54 11.09
N ILE A 140 6.48 -6.62 10.16
CA ILE A 140 7.29 -5.42 9.96
C ILE A 140 7.25 -4.51 11.18
N PHE A 141 6.07 -4.34 11.77
CA PHE A 141 5.87 -3.66 13.04
C PHE A 141 4.60 -4.15 13.75
N CYS A 142 4.55 -3.93 15.06
CA CYS A 142 3.35 -4.19 15.86
C CYS A 142 2.39 -3.01 15.78
N PHE A 143 1.13 -3.25 15.46
CA PHE A 143 0.11 -2.20 15.33
C PHE A 143 -0.14 -1.46 16.65
N ALA A 144 -0.14 -2.16 17.78
CA ALA A 144 -0.29 -1.53 19.08
C ALA A 144 0.85 -0.56 19.37
N GLU A 145 2.10 -0.95 19.08
CA GLU A 145 3.25 -0.07 19.27
C GLU A 145 3.22 1.12 18.30
N ALA A 146 2.93 0.88 17.02
CA ALA A 146 2.97 1.90 15.98
C ALA A 146 1.88 2.97 16.13
N PHE A 147 0.67 2.58 16.55
CA PHE A 147 -0.50 3.45 16.55
C PHE A 147 -1.00 3.87 17.93
N GLU A 148 -0.61 3.17 18.99
CA GLU A 148 -1.10 3.42 20.35
C GLU A 148 0.00 3.89 21.30
N GLN A 149 1.21 3.31 21.22
CA GLN A 149 2.28 3.56 22.19
C GLN A 149 3.29 4.62 21.71
N ASN A 150 3.64 4.64 20.44
CA ASN A 150 4.64 5.54 19.87
C ASN A 150 4.01 6.75 19.16
N TYR A 151 2.80 7.10 19.55
CA TYR A 151 2.13 8.26 18.99
C TYR A 151 2.80 9.55 19.52
N PRO A 152 3.13 10.54 18.66
CA PRO A 152 3.84 11.76 19.08
C PRO A 152 3.13 12.58 20.17
N TRP A 153 1.83 12.37 20.32
CA TRP A 153 0.99 13.05 21.32
C TRP A 153 0.64 12.17 22.53
N ALA A 154 1.17 10.95 22.59
CA ALA A 154 1.03 10.14 23.79
C ALA A 154 1.73 10.86 24.95
N CYS A 155 0.97 11.16 26.01
CA CYS A 155 1.56 11.72 27.23
C CYS A 155 2.73 10.83 27.67
N PRO A 156 3.89 11.43 28.02
CA PRO A 156 4.97 10.68 28.62
C PRO A 156 4.41 9.89 29.81
N ARG A 157 4.64 8.59 29.85
CA ARG A 157 4.30 7.81 31.04
C ARG A 157 4.99 8.47 32.24
N PRO A 158 4.32 8.63 33.40
CA PRO A 158 4.99 9.04 34.60
C PRO A 158 6.15 8.07 34.84
N ILE A 159 7.34 8.60 34.99
CA ILE A 159 8.50 7.82 35.39
C ILE A 159 8.15 7.28 36.78
N GLU A 160 7.87 5.97 36.88
CA GLU A 160 7.82 5.32 38.17
C GLU A 160 9.22 5.48 38.76
N GLN A 161 9.35 6.38 39.74
CA GLN A 161 10.53 6.48 40.57
C GLN A 161 10.47 5.31 41.54
N ASP A 162 11.36 4.36 41.35
CA ASP A 162 11.74 3.41 42.41
C ASP A 162 12.43 4.14 43.59
#